data_e2c07b2a93a79bf15196933bced4219f
#
_entry.id   e2c07b2a93a79bf15196933bced4219f
#
_cell.length_a   1.000
_cell.length_b   1.000
_cell.length_c   1.000
_cell.angle_alpha   90.00
_cell.angle_beta   90.00
_cell.angle_gamma   90.00
#
_symmetry.space_group_name_H-M   'P 1'
#
loop_
_entity.id
_entity.type
_entity.pdbx_description
1 polymer ?
#
loop_
_entity_poly.entity_id
_entity_poly.type
_entity_poly.pdbx_seq_one_letter_code
_entity_poly.pdbx_strand_id
1 'polypeptide(L)'
;MWTDVIDLRDFYASNLGSVAQRMIARRVRDFWPNVKGQNILGLGYATPFLNSFRGEAERVLAAMPAQQGVLHWPPDSNGLTTLTDEVELPFPDMSVDRVLLVHALGCAEQVRPMMREIWRLLSGGGRLLVVAPNRRGIWARFEHTPFGHDRPYTPAQLSRVLRDNLFTPFQSTAALFVPPTRSRMVLSSAAAWEEIGQRWFAAFAGV
;
A
#
# COMPACT_ATOMS: atom_id res chain seq x y z
N MET A 1 4.81 -2.70 18.57
CA MET A 1 5.19 -1.78 17.50
C MET A 1 4.80 -2.45 16.19
N TRP A 2 3.84 -1.92 15.44
CA TRP A 2 3.23 -2.54 14.24
C TRP A 2 4.15 -2.56 13.00
N THR A 3 5.43 -2.64 13.20
CA THR A 3 6.41 -2.77 12.12
C THR A 3 6.71 -4.22 11.76
N ASP A 4 6.38 -5.16 12.65
CA ASP A 4 6.61 -6.59 12.45
C ASP A 4 5.56 -7.17 11.49
N VAL A 5 6.02 -8.01 10.58
CA VAL A 5 5.19 -8.68 9.57
C VAL A 5 4.13 -9.60 10.18
N ILE A 6 4.37 -10.15 11.38
CA ILE A 6 3.42 -11.00 12.11
C ILE A 6 2.24 -10.17 12.59
N ASP A 7 2.49 -9.02 13.20
CA ASP A 7 1.45 -8.10 13.65
C ASP A 7 0.59 -7.62 12.48
N LEU A 8 1.20 -7.28 11.35
CA LEU A 8 0.50 -6.91 10.13
C LEU A 8 -0.37 -8.05 9.59
N ARG A 9 0.16 -9.28 9.55
CA ARG A 9 -0.60 -10.47 9.17
C ARG A 9 -1.83 -10.65 10.06
N ASP A 10 -1.64 -10.59 11.38
CA ASP A 10 -2.70 -10.85 12.35
C ASP A 10 -3.77 -9.74 12.30
N PHE A 11 -3.36 -8.49 12.07
CA PHE A 11 -4.30 -7.41 11.80
C PHE A 11 -5.16 -7.70 10.56
N TYR A 12 -4.56 -7.99 9.40
CA TYR A 12 -5.30 -8.24 8.17
C TYR A 12 -6.12 -9.53 8.19
N ALA A 13 -5.79 -10.49 9.05
CA ALA A 13 -6.60 -11.68 9.33
C ALA A 13 -7.84 -11.36 10.20
N SER A 14 -7.86 -10.24 10.91
CA SER A 14 -9.01 -9.82 11.73
C SER A 14 -10.20 -9.34 10.88
N ASN A 15 -11.39 -9.27 11.49
CA ASN A 15 -12.58 -8.71 10.82
C ASN A 15 -12.37 -7.26 10.37
N LEU A 16 -11.75 -6.43 11.22
CA LEU A 16 -11.44 -5.05 10.92
C LEU A 16 -10.42 -4.94 9.79
N GLY A 17 -9.35 -5.71 9.88
CA GLY A 17 -8.30 -5.75 8.86
C GLY A 17 -8.81 -6.26 7.51
N SER A 18 -9.71 -7.25 7.50
CA SER A 18 -10.34 -7.74 6.26
C SER A 18 -11.21 -6.68 5.59
N VAL A 19 -11.89 -5.83 6.36
CA VAL A 19 -12.63 -4.67 5.82
C VAL A 19 -11.65 -3.66 5.24
N ALA A 20 -10.59 -3.31 5.98
CA ALA A 20 -9.57 -2.38 5.52
C ALA A 20 -8.90 -2.88 4.22
N GLN A 21 -8.54 -4.16 4.17
CA GLN A 21 -7.98 -4.80 2.98
C GLN A 21 -8.90 -4.64 1.76
N ARG A 22 -10.18 -4.98 1.89
CA ARG A 22 -11.14 -4.87 0.78
C ARG A 22 -11.29 -3.44 0.26
N MET A 23 -11.38 -2.46 1.17
CA MET A 23 -11.53 -1.05 0.78
C MET A 23 -10.28 -0.55 0.05
N ILE A 24 -9.09 -0.82 0.57
CA ILE A 24 -7.83 -0.43 -0.06
C ILE A 24 -7.63 -1.19 -1.39
N ALA A 25 -7.84 -2.52 -1.40
CA ALA A 25 -7.68 -3.33 -2.61
C ALA A 25 -8.58 -2.83 -3.76
N ARG A 26 -9.81 -2.41 -3.46
CA ARG A 26 -10.70 -1.79 -4.44
C ARG A 26 -10.06 -0.54 -5.07
N ARG A 27 -9.48 0.36 -4.24
CA ARG A 27 -8.80 1.56 -4.76
C ARG A 27 -7.55 1.23 -5.55
N VAL A 28 -6.77 0.26 -5.10
CA VAL A 28 -5.60 -0.23 -5.87
C VAL A 28 -6.05 -0.73 -7.25
N ARG A 29 -7.16 -1.47 -7.31
CA ARG A 29 -7.72 -1.95 -8.57
C ARG A 29 -8.29 -0.85 -9.45
N ASP A 30 -8.92 0.18 -8.87
CA ASP A 30 -9.38 1.36 -9.61
C ASP A 30 -8.22 2.08 -10.32
N PHE A 31 -7.02 2.16 -9.68
CA PHE A 31 -5.81 2.72 -10.29
C PHE A 31 -5.18 1.80 -11.35
N TRP A 32 -5.28 0.50 -11.17
CA TRP A 32 -4.70 -0.52 -12.04
C TRP A 32 -5.76 -1.46 -12.59
N PRO A 33 -6.65 -0.99 -13.47
CA PRO A 33 -7.78 -1.78 -13.97
C PRO A 33 -7.35 -2.93 -14.87
N ASN A 34 -6.18 -2.82 -15.50
CA ASN A 34 -5.59 -3.84 -16.36
C ASN A 34 -4.07 -3.88 -16.13
N VAL A 35 -3.55 -5.06 -15.83
CA VAL A 35 -2.12 -5.30 -15.58
C VAL A 35 -1.57 -6.45 -16.44
N LYS A 36 -2.28 -6.84 -17.49
CA LYS A 36 -1.87 -7.92 -18.39
C LYS A 36 -0.50 -7.64 -19.00
N GLY A 37 0.40 -8.63 -18.90
CA GLY A 37 1.77 -8.54 -19.42
C GLY A 37 2.68 -7.59 -18.62
N GLN A 38 2.28 -7.19 -17.40
CA GLN A 38 3.07 -6.28 -16.56
C GLN A 38 3.75 -7.03 -15.41
N ASN A 39 4.93 -6.55 -15.04
CA ASN A 39 5.68 -7.00 -13.87
C ASN A 39 5.30 -6.11 -12.68
N ILE A 40 4.77 -6.72 -11.61
CA ILE A 40 4.32 -6.02 -10.41
C ILE A 40 5.23 -6.37 -9.24
N LEU A 41 5.71 -5.37 -8.53
CA LEU A 41 6.44 -5.51 -7.27
C LEU A 41 5.66 -4.84 -6.14
N GLY A 42 5.37 -5.59 -5.08
CA GLY A 42 4.96 -5.03 -3.80
C GLY A 42 6.16 -4.77 -2.92
N LEU A 43 6.24 -3.60 -2.28
CA LEU A 43 7.27 -3.29 -1.30
C LEU A 43 6.62 -2.97 0.05
N GLY A 44 7.17 -3.57 1.13
CA GLY A 44 6.55 -3.59 2.45
C GLY A 44 5.50 -4.69 2.58
N TYR A 45 4.47 -4.48 3.37
CA TYR A 45 3.41 -5.47 3.54
C TYR A 45 2.31 -5.34 2.46
N ALA A 46 2.68 -5.56 1.22
CA ALA A 46 1.79 -5.41 0.07
C ALA A 46 1.03 -6.69 -0.31
N THR A 47 1.44 -7.86 0.19
CA THR A 47 0.93 -9.17 -0.21
C THR A 47 -0.59 -9.32 -0.16
N PRO A 48 -1.35 -8.76 0.82
CA PRO A 48 -2.81 -8.86 0.84
C PRO A 48 -3.49 -8.22 -0.38
N PHE A 49 -2.81 -7.26 -1.01
CA PHE A 49 -3.34 -6.49 -2.15
C PHE A 49 -2.89 -7.02 -3.49
N LEU A 50 -1.85 -7.84 -3.52
CA LEU A 50 -1.25 -8.40 -4.74
C LEU A 50 -2.00 -9.63 -5.28
N ASN A 51 -2.75 -10.34 -4.43
CA ASN A 51 -3.45 -11.57 -4.82
C ASN A 51 -4.35 -11.40 -6.05
N SER A 52 -5.02 -10.25 -6.18
CA SER A 52 -5.94 -9.97 -7.29
C SER A 52 -5.25 -9.83 -8.65
N PHE A 53 -3.93 -9.72 -8.68
CA PHE A 53 -3.14 -9.52 -9.90
C PHE A 53 -2.41 -10.79 -10.36
N ARG A 54 -2.32 -11.84 -9.52
CA ARG A 54 -1.55 -13.07 -9.80
C ARG A 54 -2.00 -13.86 -11.02
N GLY A 55 -3.20 -13.79 -11.47
CA GLY A 55 -3.67 -14.50 -12.66
C GLY A 55 -3.70 -13.64 -13.91
N GLU A 56 -3.34 -12.35 -13.80
CA GLU A 56 -3.47 -11.37 -14.87
C GLU A 56 -2.11 -10.79 -15.28
N ALA A 57 -1.28 -10.45 -14.29
CA ALA A 57 0.06 -9.91 -14.54
C ALA A 57 1.02 -10.99 -15.03
N GLU A 58 2.06 -10.58 -15.76
CA GLU A 58 3.16 -11.47 -16.19
C GLU A 58 3.90 -12.02 -14.98
N ARG A 59 4.20 -11.15 -14.02
CA ARG A 59 4.90 -11.52 -12.78
C ARG A 59 4.42 -10.66 -11.61
N VAL A 60 4.24 -11.29 -10.45
CA VAL A 60 3.92 -10.60 -9.21
C VAL A 60 4.89 -11.05 -8.12
N LEU A 61 5.67 -10.13 -7.57
CA LEU A 61 6.66 -10.38 -6.53
C LEU A 61 6.43 -9.45 -5.34
N ALA A 62 6.93 -9.83 -4.16
CA ALA A 62 6.90 -8.98 -2.99
C ALA A 62 8.29 -8.91 -2.35
N ALA A 63 8.79 -7.70 -2.12
CA ALA A 63 9.99 -7.39 -1.35
C ALA A 63 9.58 -6.89 0.02
N MET A 64 10.04 -7.57 1.06
CA MET A 64 9.73 -7.21 2.45
C MET A 64 11.00 -6.68 3.11
N PRO A 65 10.99 -5.45 3.64
CA PRO A 65 12.11 -4.86 4.33
C PRO A 65 12.55 -5.71 5.52
N ALA A 66 13.86 -5.90 5.69
CA ALA A 66 14.43 -6.73 6.75
C ALA A 66 13.97 -6.31 8.15
N GLN A 67 13.69 -5.05 8.35
CA GLN A 67 13.18 -4.50 9.61
C GLN A 67 11.75 -4.93 9.92
N GLN A 68 10.95 -5.27 8.91
CA GLN A 68 9.60 -5.79 9.09
C GLN A 68 9.57 -7.32 9.21
N GLY A 69 10.56 -8.00 8.65
CA GLY A 69 10.57 -9.45 8.50
C GLY A 69 9.89 -9.93 7.22
N VAL A 70 9.92 -11.24 6.97
CA VAL A 70 9.36 -11.84 5.76
C VAL A 70 8.40 -12.97 6.10
N LEU A 71 7.34 -13.09 5.33
CA LEU A 71 6.42 -14.23 5.34
C LEU A 71 6.43 -14.92 3.98
N HIS A 72 6.29 -16.24 4.01
CA HIS A 72 6.05 -17.00 2.80
C HIS A 72 4.71 -16.57 2.17
N TRP A 73 4.74 -16.20 0.90
CA TRP A 73 3.55 -15.85 0.14
C TRP A 73 3.79 -16.18 -1.35
N PRO A 74 2.79 -16.72 -2.01
CA PRO A 74 1.49 -17.15 -1.51
C PRO A 74 1.58 -18.46 -0.72
N PRO A 75 0.64 -18.77 0.17
CA PRO A 75 0.74 -19.92 1.08
C PRO A 75 0.66 -21.28 0.38
N ASP A 76 0.07 -21.32 -0.80
CA ASP A 76 -0.33 -22.51 -1.56
C ASP A 76 0.61 -22.83 -2.75
N SER A 77 1.69 -22.09 -2.93
CA SER A 77 2.61 -22.28 -4.07
C SER A 77 4.04 -21.87 -3.71
N ASN A 78 4.95 -21.92 -4.69
CA ASN A 78 6.34 -21.43 -4.54
C ASN A 78 6.35 -19.99 -4.05
N GLY A 79 7.22 -19.68 -3.10
CA GLY A 79 7.35 -18.35 -2.52
C GLY A 79 7.67 -17.28 -3.57
N LEU A 80 6.91 -16.20 -3.52
CA LEU A 80 7.10 -15.01 -4.36
C LEU A 80 7.54 -13.80 -3.52
N THR A 81 8.06 -14.07 -2.32
CA THR A 81 8.54 -13.05 -1.37
C THR A 81 10.05 -13.14 -1.20
N THR A 82 10.69 -12.01 -1.02
CA THR A 82 12.09 -11.91 -0.63
C THR A 82 12.25 -10.93 0.53
N LEU A 83 13.13 -11.27 1.47
CA LEU A 83 13.63 -10.34 2.46
C LEU A 83 14.69 -9.47 1.80
N THR A 84 14.63 -8.15 1.99
CA THR A 84 15.54 -7.24 1.31
C THR A 84 15.85 -6.01 2.16
N ASP A 85 16.96 -5.36 1.87
CA ASP A 85 17.17 -3.98 2.28
C ASP A 85 16.32 -3.06 1.41
N GLU A 86 15.65 -2.08 2.01
CA GLU A 86 14.80 -1.14 1.28
C GLU A 86 15.58 -0.18 0.38
N VAL A 87 16.88 -0.03 0.63
CA VAL A 87 17.77 0.85 -0.13
C VAL A 87 18.65 0.10 -1.15
N GLU A 88 18.54 -1.25 -1.20
CA GLU A 88 19.24 -2.12 -2.15
C GLU A 88 18.33 -3.26 -2.57
N LEU A 89 17.45 -3.01 -3.54
CA LEU A 89 16.48 -4.00 -3.99
C LEU A 89 17.12 -4.97 -5.03
N PRO A 90 17.00 -6.30 -4.84
CA PRO A 90 17.69 -7.30 -5.66
C PRO A 90 17.01 -7.55 -7.02
N PHE A 91 16.66 -6.48 -7.71
CA PHE A 91 16.01 -6.54 -9.01
C PHE A 91 16.80 -5.70 -10.04
N PRO A 92 16.79 -6.10 -11.32
CA PRO A 92 17.45 -5.32 -12.38
C PRO A 92 16.81 -3.94 -12.58
N ASP A 93 17.58 -3.01 -13.13
CA ASP A 93 17.08 -1.71 -13.56
C ASP A 93 15.96 -1.88 -14.60
N MET A 94 14.96 -0.98 -14.53
CA MET A 94 13.87 -0.90 -15.51
C MET A 94 13.10 -2.22 -15.72
N SER A 95 13.07 -3.10 -14.71
CA SER A 95 12.48 -4.46 -14.81
C SER A 95 11.04 -4.57 -14.31
N VAL A 96 10.49 -3.49 -13.72
CA VAL A 96 9.19 -3.48 -13.05
C VAL A 96 8.28 -2.40 -13.66
N ASP A 97 7.04 -2.78 -13.98
CA ASP A 97 6.06 -1.85 -14.55
C ASP A 97 5.17 -1.18 -13.50
N ARG A 98 4.96 -1.87 -12.37
CA ARG A 98 4.12 -1.39 -11.27
C ARG A 98 4.78 -1.67 -9.93
N VAL A 99 4.90 -0.65 -9.10
CA VAL A 99 5.32 -0.80 -7.69
C VAL A 99 4.18 -0.40 -6.78
N LEU A 100 3.78 -1.29 -5.87
CA LEU A 100 2.81 -1.05 -4.81
C LEU A 100 3.53 -0.93 -3.48
N LEU A 101 3.54 0.25 -2.89
CA LEU A 101 4.18 0.55 -1.61
C LEU A 101 3.12 0.60 -0.49
N VAL A 102 3.17 -0.35 0.45
CA VAL A 102 2.21 -0.45 1.56
C VAL A 102 2.95 -0.75 2.86
N HIS A 103 2.68 0.01 3.92
CA HIS A 103 3.36 -0.10 5.22
C HIS A 103 4.89 -0.08 5.11
N ALA A 104 5.43 0.65 4.15
CA ALA A 104 6.86 0.79 3.96
C ALA A 104 7.30 2.26 4.09
N LEU A 105 6.61 3.19 3.44
CA LEU A 105 7.00 4.61 3.47
C LEU A 105 7.00 5.21 4.88
N GLY A 106 6.05 4.81 5.72
CA GLY A 106 5.93 5.29 7.10
C GLY A 106 6.96 4.67 8.04
N CYS A 107 7.48 3.50 7.71
CA CYS A 107 8.45 2.73 8.50
C CYS A 107 9.89 2.89 7.99
N ALA A 108 10.07 3.43 6.78
CA ALA A 108 11.38 3.57 6.17
C ALA A 108 12.32 4.47 7.00
N GLU A 109 13.51 3.96 7.27
CA GLU A 109 14.57 4.75 7.92
C GLU A 109 15.15 5.78 6.94
N GLN A 110 15.31 5.38 5.68
CA GLN A 110 15.93 6.18 4.64
C GLN A 110 15.01 6.34 3.42
N VAL A 111 14.01 7.20 3.54
CA VAL A 111 13.01 7.42 2.48
C VAL A 111 13.63 7.75 1.12
N ARG A 112 14.64 8.64 1.06
CA ARG A 112 15.25 9.04 -0.22
C ARG A 112 15.98 7.90 -0.93
N PRO A 113 16.89 7.14 -0.30
CA PRO A 113 17.49 5.96 -0.91
C PRO A 113 16.45 4.95 -1.39
N MET A 114 15.47 4.60 -0.55
CA MET A 114 14.38 3.69 -0.93
C MET A 114 13.63 4.19 -2.18
N MET A 115 13.27 5.47 -2.24
CA MET A 115 12.56 6.03 -3.40
C MET A 115 13.42 6.03 -4.67
N ARG A 116 14.75 6.21 -4.56
CA ARG A 116 15.68 6.11 -5.69
C ARG A 116 15.78 4.69 -6.22
N GLU A 117 15.79 3.69 -5.33
CA GLU A 117 15.75 2.28 -5.71
C GLU A 117 14.45 1.96 -6.45
N ILE A 118 13.31 2.39 -5.95
CA ILE A 118 12.03 2.22 -6.64
C ILE A 118 12.07 2.89 -8.03
N TRP A 119 12.65 4.07 -8.13
CA TRP A 119 12.78 4.79 -9.41
C TRP A 119 13.69 4.03 -10.39
N ARG A 120 14.81 3.46 -9.90
CA ARG A 120 15.75 2.64 -10.70
C ARG A 120 15.06 1.42 -11.31
N LEU A 121 14.20 0.77 -10.51
CA LEU A 121 13.51 -0.46 -10.92
C LEU A 121 12.40 -0.22 -11.95
N LEU A 122 11.76 0.95 -11.92
CA LEU A 122 10.62 1.22 -12.77
C LEU A 122 11.03 1.37 -14.24
N SER A 123 10.31 0.67 -15.12
CA SER A 123 10.43 0.82 -16.57
C SER A 123 10.04 2.24 -17.01
N GLY A 124 10.35 2.63 -18.25
CA GLY A 124 10.10 3.99 -18.75
C GLY A 124 8.64 4.45 -18.75
N GLY A 125 7.68 3.54 -18.63
CA GLY A 125 6.24 3.83 -18.44
C GLY A 125 5.72 3.34 -17.09
N GLY A 126 6.63 2.98 -16.18
CA GLY A 126 6.31 2.39 -14.89
C GLY A 126 5.58 3.35 -13.96
N ARG A 127 4.79 2.80 -13.03
CA ARG A 127 3.98 3.57 -12.10
C ARG A 127 4.17 3.09 -10.67
N LEU A 128 4.33 4.06 -9.77
CA LEU A 128 4.32 3.84 -8.33
C LEU A 128 2.94 4.18 -7.76
N LEU A 129 2.39 3.28 -6.95
CA LEU A 129 1.21 3.52 -6.14
C LEU A 129 1.59 3.41 -4.66
N VAL A 130 1.32 4.44 -3.89
CA VAL A 130 1.65 4.52 -2.47
C VAL A 130 0.37 4.51 -1.64
N VAL A 131 0.29 3.59 -0.69
CA VAL A 131 -0.73 3.57 0.36
C VAL A 131 -0.10 4.07 1.65
N ALA A 132 -0.57 5.21 2.13
CA ALA A 132 -0.04 5.85 3.34
C ALA A 132 -1.18 6.37 4.22
N PRO A 133 -1.04 6.36 5.56
CA PRO A 133 -2.03 6.92 6.46
C PRO A 133 -2.20 8.42 6.23
N ASN A 134 -3.45 8.86 6.13
CA ASN A 134 -3.77 10.29 6.05
C ASN A 134 -3.72 10.91 7.46
N ARG A 135 -2.86 11.91 7.66
CA ARG A 135 -2.72 12.64 8.94
C ARG A 135 -4.04 13.21 9.46
N ARG A 136 -4.97 13.56 8.57
CA ARG A 136 -6.30 14.06 8.92
C ARG A 136 -7.34 12.96 9.05
N GLY A 137 -7.00 11.74 8.64
CA GLY A 137 -7.89 10.58 8.71
C GLY A 137 -8.04 10.04 10.13
N ILE A 138 -9.17 9.41 10.40
CA ILE A 138 -9.45 8.84 11.71
C ILE A 138 -8.55 7.64 12.01
N TRP A 139 -8.22 6.81 11.02
CA TRP A 139 -7.39 5.61 11.18
C TRP A 139 -5.97 5.92 11.68
N ALA A 140 -5.39 7.06 11.29
CA ALA A 140 -4.09 7.50 11.77
C ALA A 140 -4.04 7.89 13.26
N ARG A 141 -5.19 7.90 13.94
CA ARG A 141 -5.33 8.26 15.36
C ARG A 141 -5.53 7.05 16.27
N PHE A 142 -5.67 5.86 15.70
CA PHE A 142 -5.98 4.66 16.46
C PHE A 142 -4.80 3.69 16.47
N GLU A 143 -4.11 3.63 17.60
CA GLU A 143 -2.94 2.77 17.83
C GLU A 143 -3.23 1.26 17.74
N HIS A 144 -4.52 0.84 17.81
CA HIS A 144 -4.88 -0.55 17.61
C HIS A 144 -4.95 -0.96 16.13
N THR A 145 -4.53 -0.09 15.22
CA THR A 145 -4.39 -0.37 13.78
C THR A 145 -2.97 -0.02 13.32
N PRO A 146 -2.43 -0.71 12.30
CA PRO A 146 -1.10 -0.38 11.77
C PRO A 146 -1.01 1.06 11.25
N PHE A 147 -2.12 1.60 10.77
CA PHE A 147 -2.16 2.98 10.24
C PHE A 147 -1.94 4.06 11.30
N GLY A 148 -2.17 3.75 12.59
CA GLY A 148 -1.89 4.67 13.71
C GLY A 148 -0.42 4.71 14.12
N HIS A 149 0.38 3.72 13.68
CA HIS A 149 1.82 3.62 13.98
C HIS A 149 2.70 4.05 12.81
N ASP A 150 2.20 3.91 11.58
CA ASP A 150 2.89 4.40 10.40
C ASP A 150 2.97 5.94 10.43
N ARG A 151 4.04 6.50 9.92
CA ARG A 151 4.18 7.96 9.78
C ARG A 151 3.07 8.51 8.87
N PRO A 152 2.15 9.35 9.39
CA PRO A 152 1.05 9.84 8.57
C PRO A 152 1.48 11.05 7.74
N TYR A 153 0.89 11.17 6.54
CA TYR A 153 1.11 12.27 5.60
C TYR A 153 -0.20 13.01 5.31
N THR A 154 -0.12 14.32 5.10
CA THR A 154 -1.18 14.99 4.36
C THR A 154 -0.99 14.75 2.85
N PRO A 155 -2.04 14.87 2.01
CA PRO A 155 -1.88 14.75 0.55
C PRO A 155 -0.78 15.65 -0.01
N ALA A 156 -0.69 16.89 0.47
CA ALA A 156 0.35 17.84 0.05
C ALA A 156 1.77 17.39 0.47
N GLN A 157 1.91 16.87 1.70
CA GLN A 157 3.19 16.33 2.18
C GLN A 157 3.62 15.12 1.36
N LEU A 158 2.72 14.18 1.11
CA LEU A 158 3.02 13.00 0.29
C LEU A 158 3.41 13.40 -1.14
N SER A 159 2.66 14.31 -1.76
CA SER A 159 2.99 14.84 -3.08
C SER A 159 4.36 15.50 -3.12
N ARG A 160 4.75 16.22 -2.06
CA ARG A 160 6.09 16.82 -1.95
C ARG A 160 7.17 15.74 -1.88
N VAL A 161 7.00 14.74 -1.00
CA VAL A 161 7.95 13.62 -0.88
C VAL A 161 8.15 12.93 -2.23
N LEU A 162 7.07 12.68 -2.96
CA LEU A 162 7.15 12.06 -4.29
C LEU A 162 7.92 12.94 -5.29
N ARG A 163 7.62 14.24 -5.38
CA ARG A 163 8.32 15.17 -6.29
C ARG A 163 9.79 15.34 -5.95
N ASP A 164 10.12 15.43 -4.67
CA ASP A 164 11.51 15.55 -4.19
C ASP A 164 12.35 14.29 -4.53
N ASN A 165 11.68 13.18 -4.91
CA ASN A 165 12.29 11.92 -5.31
C ASN A 165 12.00 11.54 -6.79
N LEU A 166 11.79 12.53 -7.66
CA LEU A 166 11.66 12.39 -9.12
C LEU A 166 10.34 11.75 -9.60
N PHE A 167 9.34 11.62 -8.74
CA PHE A 167 8.01 11.16 -9.14
C PHE A 167 7.08 12.33 -9.39
N THR A 168 6.25 12.21 -10.43
CA THR A 168 5.18 13.18 -10.73
C THR A 168 3.84 12.59 -10.31
N PRO A 169 3.27 13.01 -9.14
CA PRO A 169 1.93 12.57 -8.75
C PRO A 169 0.89 13.07 -9.75
N PHE A 170 0.05 12.19 -10.26
CA PHE A 170 -0.97 12.55 -11.24
C PHE A 170 -2.39 12.21 -10.77
N GLN A 171 -2.54 11.33 -9.78
CA GLN A 171 -3.82 10.94 -9.25
C GLN A 171 -3.71 10.59 -7.76
N SER A 172 -4.73 10.91 -6.98
CA SER A 172 -4.84 10.52 -5.58
C SER A 172 -6.29 10.24 -5.20
N THR A 173 -6.48 9.36 -4.24
CA THR A 173 -7.78 9.07 -3.65
C THR A 173 -7.62 8.79 -2.16
N ALA A 174 -8.72 8.73 -1.44
CA ALA A 174 -8.74 8.28 -0.06
C ALA A 174 -9.59 7.01 0.09
N ALA A 175 -9.29 6.25 1.12
CA ALA A 175 -10.03 5.05 1.51
C ALA A 175 -10.18 5.02 3.03
N LEU A 176 -10.95 4.07 3.55
CA LEU A 176 -11.15 3.85 4.98
C LEU A 176 -11.90 4.99 5.66
N PHE A 177 -13.05 5.39 5.10
CA PHE A 177 -13.97 6.34 5.72
C PHE A 177 -14.80 5.70 6.84
N VAL A 178 -14.88 4.36 6.89
CA VAL A 178 -15.51 3.64 7.98
C VAL A 178 -14.70 3.81 9.27
N PRO A 179 -15.33 4.06 10.44
CA PRO A 179 -14.61 4.11 11.71
C PRO A 179 -13.90 2.77 12.03
N PRO A 180 -12.66 2.79 12.57
CA PRO A 180 -11.94 1.59 12.96
C PRO A 180 -12.50 1.02 14.26
N THR A 181 -13.59 0.27 14.18
CA THR A 181 -14.31 -0.32 15.31
C THR A 181 -14.39 -1.84 15.19
N ARG A 182 -14.58 -2.52 16.32
CA ARG A 182 -14.83 -3.97 16.34
C ARG A 182 -16.31 -4.33 16.18
N SER A 183 -17.21 -3.33 16.11
CA SER A 183 -18.64 -3.54 15.93
C SER A 183 -18.96 -4.14 14.57
N ARG A 184 -19.51 -5.36 14.55
CA ARG A 184 -19.90 -6.05 13.30
C ARG A 184 -20.95 -5.24 12.51
N MET A 185 -21.86 -4.55 13.21
CA MET A 185 -22.89 -3.74 12.57
C MET A 185 -22.27 -2.56 11.78
N VAL A 186 -21.30 -1.87 12.34
CA VAL A 186 -20.59 -0.77 11.65
C VAL A 186 -19.74 -1.33 10.50
N LEU A 187 -19.06 -2.46 10.71
CA LEU A 187 -18.23 -3.07 9.65
C LEU A 187 -19.09 -3.60 8.50
N SER A 188 -20.31 -4.07 8.74
CA SER A 188 -21.22 -4.52 7.67
C SER A 188 -21.71 -3.37 6.79
N SER A 189 -21.73 -2.14 7.31
CA SER A 189 -22.08 -0.92 6.56
C SER A 189 -20.87 -0.21 5.92
N ALA A 190 -19.68 -0.81 5.95
CA ALA A 190 -18.45 -0.19 5.49
C ALA A 190 -18.52 0.32 4.03
N ALA A 191 -19.25 -0.38 3.15
CA ALA A 191 -19.44 0.05 1.76
C ALA A 191 -20.20 1.38 1.67
N ALA A 192 -21.23 1.58 2.51
CA ALA A 192 -21.98 2.84 2.54
C ALA A 192 -21.11 3.99 3.09
N TRP A 193 -20.33 3.74 4.13
CA TRP A 193 -19.37 4.73 4.66
C TRP A 193 -18.36 5.15 3.60
N GLU A 194 -17.85 4.18 2.83
CA GLU A 194 -16.88 4.45 1.76
C GLU A 194 -17.49 5.27 0.64
N GLU A 195 -18.72 4.98 0.22
CA GLU A 195 -19.42 5.75 -0.83
C GLU A 195 -19.69 7.19 -0.38
N ILE A 196 -20.20 7.40 0.83
CA ILE A 196 -20.42 8.72 1.39
C ILE A 196 -19.11 9.48 1.50
N GLY A 197 -18.07 8.86 2.06
CA GLY A 197 -16.76 9.46 2.24
C GLY A 197 -16.11 9.87 0.93
N GLN A 198 -16.25 9.09 -0.12
CA GLN A 198 -15.74 9.44 -1.46
C GLN A 198 -16.43 10.67 -2.05
N ARG A 199 -17.74 10.77 -1.89
CA ARG A 199 -18.48 11.97 -2.34
C ARG A 199 -17.99 13.23 -1.62
N TRP A 200 -17.79 13.14 -0.31
CA TRP A 200 -17.25 14.26 0.48
C TRP A 200 -15.80 14.58 0.09
N PHE A 201 -14.94 13.57 -0.08
CA PHE A 201 -13.56 13.77 -0.50
C PHE A 201 -13.47 14.44 -1.87
N ALA A 202 -14.28 14.01 -2.83
CA ALA A 202 -14.34 14.62 -4.16
C ALA A 202 -14.80 16.09 -4.11
N ALA A 203 -15.73 16.42 -3.21
CA ALA A 203 -16.20 17.79 -3.03
C ALA A 203 -15.12 18.72 -2.42
N PHE A 204 -14.20 18.20 -1.60
CA PHE A 204 -13.10 18.97 -1.00
C PHE A 204 -11.80 18.93 -1.81
N ALA A 205 -11.63 17.95 -2.70
CA ALA A 205 -10.45 17.87 -3.58
C ALA A 205 -10.58 18.69 -4.86
N GLY A 206 -11.76 19.24 -5.12
CA GLY A 206 -12.07 20.12 -6.26
C GLY A 206 -11.81 21.61 -6.00
N VAL A 207 -11.03 21.96 -4.96
CA VAL A 207 -10.62 23.34 -4.66
C VAL A 207 -9.13 23.47 -4.76
#